data_f9135051f3769d710201b7c035c6670a
#
_entry.id   f9135051f3769d710201b7c035c6670a
#
_cell.length_a   1.000
_cell.length_b   1.000
_cell.length_c   1.000
_cell.angle_alpha   90.00
_cell.angle_beta   90.00
_cell.angle_gamma   90.00
#
_symmetry.space_group_name_H-M   'P 1'
#
loop_
_entity.id
_entity.type
_entity.pdbx_description
1 polymer ?
#
loop_
_entity_poly.entity_id
_entity_poly.type
_entity_poly.pdbx_seq_one_letter_code
_entity_poly.pdbx_strand_id
1 'polypeptide(L)'
;MVPGFVRAVLKFRQKSRTYCAFGGSKMSISEGSTRESQETGRDLAGFFEHRFGATPEVLESVMNLASGSHVDFADLYFEHTVSETMSLEEGIVKKAGSHVSQGAGARIISGEKTGFALTEEIDPKMLRLTMATAREIALHGGDSPARTQVGKMAHSHSLYPVTEEGLVLATDVRRELLSEADRAARAYDHRVKQVMVSLATEVKTVLTVREDGQLSTDLRPLYRFNITVIAQNGTNRQTGSYGFGGRVPFSSIPDIERIRSGAREAARQAVVNLDARDCPSGTMAVVLGPGWPGILLHEAVGHGLEGDFNRKGTSAFSGRIGEKVASSLCTVIDDGTIPGRRGSLNVDDEGTPTSRTVLIEKGILRGYLQDRHNAHLMGMKVTGNGRRESYAHAPMPRMTNTSMLGGDSDPKEILESLDRGIYAVNFGGGQVDITSGKFVFSTSEAYYVEKGRILYPVRGATLIGSGPEVLTKVSMVGSDMALDSGVGTCGKDGQSVPVGVGLPTIMVEELTVGGTA
;
A
#
# COMPACT_ATOMS: atom_id res chain seq x y z
N MET A 1 -25.04 9.51 -21.27
CA MET A 1 -26.11 8.54 -20.97
C MET A 1 -25.85 7.30 -21.81
N VAL A 2 -25.33 6.24 -21.25
CA VAL A 2 -25.29 4.92 -21.89
C VAL A 2 -25.73 3.92 -20.82
N PRO A 3 -26.99 3.49 -20.85
CA PRO A 3 -27.50 2.47 -19.94
C PRO A 3 -27.41 1.10 -20.61
N GLY A 4 -26.23 0.57 -20.76
CA GLY A 4 -26.05 -0.72 -21.43
C GLY A 4 -24.95 -1.61 -20.89
N PHE A 5 -24.05 -1.09 -20.05
CA PHE A 5 -22.81 -1.78 -19.69
C PHE A 5 -22.89 -2.62 -18.38
N VAL A 6 -23.92 -2.40 -17.56
CA VAL A 6 -24.07 -3.10 -16.26
C VAL A 6 -24.80 -4.46 -16.41
N ARG A 7 -25.47 -4.72 -17.54
CA ARG A 7 -26.29 -5.93 -17.72
C ARG A 7 -25.57 -7.15 -18.31
N ALA A 8 -24.33 -7.04 -18.72
CA ALA A 8 -23.61 -8.16 -19.33
C ALA A 8 -22.87 -9.08 -18.34
N VAL A 9 -22.71 -8.66 -17.08
CA VAL A 9 -22.06 -9.44 -16.00
C VAL A 9 -23.09 -10.24 -15.17
N LEU A 10 -24.40 -10.01 -15.37
CA LEU A 10 -25.47 -10.48 -14.49
C LEU A 10 -26.29 -11.67 -15.05
N LYS A 11 -25.69 -12.66 -15.70
CA LYS A 11 -26.39 -13.90 -16.05
C LYS A 11 -25.62 -15.15 -15.66
N PHE A 12 -25.52 -15.41 -14.36
CA PHE A 12 -25.34 -16.77 -13.87
C PHE A 12 -26.31 -17.08 -12.73
N ARG A 13 -27.13 -18.07 -12.99
CA ARG A 13 -28.20 -18.78 -12.29
C ARG A 13 -28.20 -18.71 -10.75
N GLN A 14 -29.31 -18.14 -10.23
CA GLN A 14 -29.86 -18.48 -8.91
C GLN A 14 -30.14 -20.00 -8.79
N LYS A 15 -29.57 -20.64 -7.79
CA LYS A 15 -30.17 -21.79 -7.10
C LYS A 15 -30.21 -21.51 -5.62
N SER A 16 -31.41 -21.23 -5.15
CA SER A 16 -31.79 -21.14 -3.75
C SER A 16 -31.45 -22.42 -2.99
N ARG A 17 -30.79 -22.31 -1.84
CA ARG A 17 -30.82 -23.34 -0.78
C ARG A 17 -31.11 -22.70 0.56
N THR A 18 -32.16 -23.19 1.13
CA THR A 18 -32.72 -22.98 2.47
C THR A 18 -31.70 -23.37 3.54
N TYR A 19 -31.45 -22.51 4.51
CA TYR A 19 -30.65 -22.83 5.69
C TYR A 19 -31.57 -23.33 6.81
N CYS A 20 -31.31 -24.56 7.28
CA CYS A 20 -31.71 -25.02 8.59
C CYS A 20 -30.50 -24.95 9.55
N ALA A 21 -30.71 -24.33 10.70
CA ALA A 21 -29.74 -24.30 11.80
C ALA A 21 -29.79 -25.64 12.56
N PHE A 22 -28.61 -26.18 12.92
CA PHE A 22 -28.45 -26.98 14.17
C PHE A 22 -26.95 -27.29 14.45
N GLY A 23 -26.53 -27.06 15.71
CA GLY A 23 -25.64 -27.92 16.48
C GLY A 23 -24.14 -27.78 16.30
N GLY A 24 -23.47 -27.28 17.34
CA GLY A 24 -22.03 -27.08 17.43
C GLY A 24 -21.21 -28.37 17.33
N SER A 25 -20.08 -28.24 16.63
CA SER A 25 -18.93 -29.12 16.72
C SER A 25 -17.67 -28.34 16.34
N LYS A 26 -16.59 -28.53 17.08
CA LYS A 26 -15.29 -27.94 16.81
C LYS A 26 -14.79 -28.43 15.43
N MET A 27 -14.76 -27.56 14.43
CA MET A 27 -14.20 -27.84 13.12
C MET A 27 -12.81 -27.20 12.99
N SER A 28 -11.86 -28.00 12.55
CA SER A 28 -10.51 -27.59 12.17
C SER A 28 -10.56 -26.65 10.97
N ILE A 29 -9.97 -25.46 11.10
CA ILE A 29 -10.12 -24.31 10.19
C ILE A 29 -9.28 -24.44 8.89
N SER A 30 -8.59 -25.56 8.62
CA SER A 30 -7.58 -25.57 7.53
C SER A 30 -8.04 -26.11 6.16
N GLU A 31 -9.09 -26.91 6.06
CA GLU A 31 -9.48 -27.51 4.77
C GLU A 31 -10.61 -26.79 4.01
N GLY A 32 -11.45 -26.03 4.70
CA GLY A 32 -12.54 -25.26 4.06
C GLY A 32 -12.04 -24.02 3.31
N SER A 33 -11.08 -23.29 3.87
CA SER A 33 -10.56 -22.04 3.28
C SER A 33 -9.76 -22.26 1.98
N THR A 34 -9.09 -23.42 1.85
CA THR A 34 -8.32 -23.76 0.64
C THR A 34 -9.20 -24.15 -0.55
N ARG A 35 -10.35 -24.77 -0.33
CA ARG A 35 -11.29 -25.11 -1.41
C ARG A 35 -12.02 -23.88 -1.94
N GLU A 36 -12.50 -23.03 -1.05
CA GLU A 36 -13.22 -21.81 -1.41
C GLU A 36 -12.32 -20.81 -2.16
N SER A 37 -11.06 -20.65 -1.74
CA SER A 37 -10.09 -19.82 -2.45
C SER A 37 -9.69 -20.38 -3.83
N GLN A 38 -9.69 -21.70 -4.01
CA GLN A 38 -9.40 -22.33 -5.31
C GLN A 38 -10.60 -22.23 -6.28
N GLU A 39 -11.83 -22.29 -5.80
CA GLU A 39 -13.03 -22.09 -6.64
C GLU A 39 -13.15 -20.64 -7.10
N THR A 40 -12.98 -19.67 -6.20
CA THR A 40 -12.95 -18.25 -6.54
C THR A 40 -11.79 -17.92 -7.53
N GLY A 41 -10.63 -18.54 -7.33
CA GLY A 41 -9.50 -18.36 -8.23
C GLY A 41 -9.76 -18.85 -9.66
N ARG A 42 -10.48 -19.95 -9.83
CA ARG A 42 -10.88 -20.48 -11.14
C ARG A 42 -11.89 -19.58 -11.84
N ASP A 43 -12.85 -19.03 -11.10
CA ASP A 43 -13.83 -18.07 -11.63
C ASP A 43 -13.16 -16.79 -12.13
N LEU A 44 -12.12 -16.30 -11.42
CA LEU A 44 -11.36 -15.12 -11.84
C LEU A 44 -10.46 -15.39 -13.07
N ALA A 45 -9.90 -16.59 -13.20
CA ALA A 45 -9.20 -17.00 -14.44
C ALA A 45 -10.19 -17.05 -15.62
N GLY A 46 -11.39 -17.58 -15.40
CA GLY A 46 -12.49 -17.61 -16.35
C GLY A 46 -12.93 -16.21 -16.82
N PHE A 47 -12.76 -15.16 -16.01
CA PHE A 47 -13.03 -13.78 -16.43
C PHE A 47 -12.18 -13.39 -17.65
N PHE A 48 -10.86 -13.67 -17.64
CA PHE A 48 -9.97 -13.36 -18.75
C PHE A 48 -10.20 -14.28 -19.95
N GLU A 49 -10.55 -15.53 -19.71
CA GLU A 49 -10.92 -16.48 -20.77
C GLU A 49 -12.17 -16.01 -21.52
N HIS A 50 -13.26 -15.74 -20.82
CA HIS A 50 -14.55 -15.37 -21.42
C HIS A 50 -14.54 -13.99 -22.07
N ARG A 51 -13.82 -13.05 -21.48
CA ARG A 51 -13.81 -11.67 -21.96
C ARG A 51 -12.80 -11.41 -23.06
N PHE A 52 -11.66 -12.09 -23.03
CA PHE A 52 -10.49 -11.79 -23.88
C PHE A 52 -9.97 -13.00 -24.65
N GLY A 53 -10.58 -14.17 -24.51
CA GLY A 53 -10.13 -15.39 -25.17
C GLY A 53 -8.79 -15.93 -24.64
N ALA A 54 -8.39 -15.57 -23.41
CA ALA A 54 -7.18 -16.09 -22.76
C ALA A 54 -7.42 -17.51 -22.23
N THR A 55 -7.74 -18.46 -23.15
CA THR A 55 -7.99 -19.86 -22.77
C THR A 55 -6.70 -20.55 -22.30
N PRO A 56 -6.79 -21.67 -21.57
CA PRO A 56 -5.62 -22.45 -21.17
C PRO A 56 -4.67 -22.76 -22.34
N GLU A 57 -5.21 -23.13 -23.51
CA GLU A 57 -4.42 -23.46 -24.69
C GLU A 57 -3.70 -22.22 -25.26
N VAL A 58 -4.34 -21.05 -25.21
CA VAL A 58 -3.71 -19.78 -25.58
C VAL A 58 -2.59 -19.46 -24.62
N LEU A 59 -2.84 -19.53 -23.32
CA LEU A 59 -1.83 -19.26 -22.28
C LEU A 59 -0.63 -20.22 -22.41
N GLU A 60 -0.86 -21.52 -22.61
CA GLU A 60 0.20 -22.50 -22.89
C GLU A 60 1.02 -22.13 -24.14
N SER A 61 0.33 -21.74 -25.23
CA SER A 61 1.01 -21.35 -26.47
C SER A 61 1.89 -20.11 -26.31
N VAL A 62 1.47 -19.16 -25.44
CA VAL A 62 2.23 -17.94 -25.12
C VAL A 62 3.41 -18.28 -24.21
N MET A 63 3.19 -19.06 -23.13
CA MET A 63 4.23 -19.42 -22.18
C MET A 63 5.28 -20.35 -22.78
N ASN A 64 4.94 -21.17 -23.78
CA ASN A 64 5.91 -21.95 -24.54
C ASN A 64 6.95 -21.07 -25.27
N LEU A 65 6.57 -19.85 -25.67
CA LEU A 65 7.51 -18.89 -26.25
C LEU A 65 8.50 -18.35 -25.21
N ALA A 66 8.11 -18.33 -23.94
CA ALA A 66 8.94 -17.85 -22.83
C ALA A 66 9.95 -18.89 -22.36
N SER A 67 9.73 -20.17 -22.64
CA SER A 67 10.54 -21.29 -22.11
C SER A 67 11.88 -21.45 -22.85
N GLY A 68 12.92 -21.91 -22.17
CA GLY A 68 14.22 -22.19 -22.73
C GLY A 68 15.31 -22.36 -21.66
N SER A 69 16.47 -22.90 -22.05
CA SER A 69 17.57 -23.23 -21.12
C SER A 69 18.25 -22.00 -20.51
N HIS A 70 18.07 -20.84 -21.10
CA HIS A 70 18.62 -19.56 -20.63
C HIS A 70 17.58 -18.65 -19.95
N VAL A 71 16.39 -19.15 -19.70
CA VAL A 71 15.34 -18.41 -18.98
C VAL A 71 15.27 -18.87 -17.53
N ASP A 72 15.55 -17.97 -16.60
CA ASP A 72 15.43 -18.25 -15.17
C ASP A 72 13.98 -18.09 -14.70
N PHE A 73 13.31 -17.04 -15.16
CA PHE A 73 11.90 -16.77 -14.84
C PHE A 73 11.19 -16.15 -16.04
N ALA A 74 9.89 -16.46 -16.16
CA ALA A 74 8.99 -15.75 -17.07
C ALA A 74 7.61 -15.61 -16.42
N ASP A 75 6.96 -14.49 -16.67
CA ASP A 75 5.56 -14.29 -16.31
C ASP A 75 4.80 -13.52 -17.36
N LEU A 76 3.50 -13.82 -17.43
CA LEU A 76 2.50 -13.06 -18.19
C LEU A 76 1.45 -12.57 -17.20
N TYR A 77 1.40 -11.26 -17.00
CA TYR A 77 0.51 -10.59 -16.06
C TYR A 77 -0.62 -9.90 -16.80
N PHE A 78 -1.84 -10.18 -16.40
CA PHE A 78 -3.05 -9.56 -16.91
C PHE A 78 -3.67 -8.66 -15.86
N GLU A 79 -4.21 -7.54 -16.31
CA GLU A 79 -4.93 -6.60 -15.46
C GLU A 79 -6.18 -6.06 -16.16
N HIS A 80 -7.27 -6.00 -15.40
CA HIS A 80 -8.46 -5.23 -15.73
C HIS A 80 -8.86 -4.41 -14.50
N THR A 81 -8.81 -3.09 -14.62
CA THR A 81 -9.06 -2.16 -13.53
C THR A 81 -10.23 -1.26 -13.86
N VAL A 82 -11.19 -1.16 -12.95
CA VAL A 82 -12.30 -0.18 -12.99
C VAL A 82 -12.11 0.77 -11.81
N SER A 83 -11.95 2.07 -12.10
CA SER A 83 -11.80 3.12 -11.11
C SER A 83 -12.94 4.12 -11.21
N GLU A 84 -13.47 4.54 -10.06
CA GLU A 84 -14.49 5.56 -9.98
C GLU A 84 -14.10 6.61 -8.95
N THR A 85 -14.29 7.88 -9.29
CA THR A 85 -13.97 9.01 -8.42
C THR A 85 -15.12 9.98 -8.34
N MET A 86 -15.34 10.56 -7.16
CA MET A 86 -16.25 11.68 -6.97
C MET A 86 -15.60 12.69 -6.01
N SER A 87 -15.69 13.97 -6.32
CA SER A 87 -15.24 15.04 -5.43
C SER A 87 -16.30 16.11 -5.26
N LEU A 88 -16.39 16.60 -4.03
CA LEU A 88 -17.28 17.67 -3.61
C LEU A 88 -16.44 18.84 -3.05
N GLU A 89 -16.76 20.04 -3.46
CA GLU A 89 -16.17 21.28 -2.96
C GLU A 89 -17.27 22.32 -2.82
N GLU A 90 -17.26 23.06 -1.73
CA GLU A 90 -18.28 24.06 -1.42
C GLU A 90 -19.71 23.51 -1.48
N GLY A 91 -19.93 22.28 -1.01
CA GLY A 91 -21.23 21.60 -1.04
C GLY A 91 -21.70 21.15 -2.42
N ILE A 92 -20.86 21.30 -3.47
CA ILE A 92 -21.22 21.00 -4.87
C ILE A 92 -20.29 19.90 -5.40
N VAL A 93 -20.86 18.89 -6.04
CA VAL A 93 -20.06 17.88 -6.75
C VAL A 93 -19.36 18.56 -7.96
N LYS A 94 -18.03 18.64 -7.90
CA LYS A 94 -17.20 19.27 -8.95
C LYS A 94 -16.76 18.28 -10.02
N LYS A 95 -16.47 17.04 -9.62
CA LYS A 95 -16.02 15.98 -10.54
C LYS A 95 -16.68 14.67 -10.15
N ALA A 96 -17.08 13.91 -11.16
CA ALA A 96 -17.44 12.52 -11.06
C ALA A 96 -16.97 11.84 -12.34
N GLY A 97 -16.32 10.69 -12.24
CA GLY A 97 -15.78 9.97 -13.39
C GLY A 97 -15.59 8.50 -13.11
N SER A 98 -15.62 7.73 -14.19
CA SER A 98 -15.28 6.32 -14.21
C SER A 98 -14.24 6.10 -15.30
N HIS A 99 -13.27 5.26 -15.02
CA HIS A 99 -12.19 4.90 -15.95
C HIS A 99 -11.99 3.39 -15.93
N VAL A 100 -11.76 2.81 -17.11
CA VAL A 100 -11.41 1.40 -17.27
C VAL A 100 -10.04 1.33 -17.93
N SER A 101 -9.12 0.58 -17.31
CA SER A 101 -7.81 0.25 -17.87
C SER A 101 -7.67 -1.26 -17.93
N GLN A 102 -7.08 -1.77 -19.00
CA GLN A 102 -6.83 -3.20 -19.17
C GLN A 102 -5.59 -3.44 -20.02
N GLY A 103 -4.94 -4.58 -19.84
CA GLY A 103 -3.80 -4.98 -20.65
C GLY A 103 -3.07 -6.18 -20.08
N ALA A 104 -1.98 -6.55 -20.75
CA ALA A 104 -1.08 -7.60 -20.31
C ALA A 104 0.39 -7.16 -20.44
N GLY A 105 1.21 -7.56 -19.46
CA GLY A 105 2.66 -7.38 -19.46
C GLY A 105 3.35 -8.74 -19.45
N ALA A 106 4.27 -8.96 -20.39
CA ALA A 106 5.13 -10.14 -20.45
C ALA A 106 6.54 -9.79 -19.96
N ARG A 107 7.09 -10.62 -19.10
CA ARG A 107 8.46 -10.46 -18.57
C ARG A 107 9.24 -11.76 -18.70
N ILE A 108 10.49 -11.64 -19.12
CA ILE A 108 11.46 -12.74 -19.15
C ILE A 108 12.75 -12.29 -18.49
N ILE A 109 13.30 -13.14 -17.63
CA ILE A 109 14.54 -12.91 -16.89
C ILE A 109 15.56 -13.97 -17.28
N SER A 110 16.79 -13.51 -17.61
CA SER A 110 17.94 -14.33 -17.90
C SER A 110 19.18 -13.74 -17.20
N GLY A 111 19.60 -14.31 -16.11
CA GLY A 111 20.63 -13.74 -15.22
C GLY A 111 20.23 -12.34 -14.75
N GLU A 112 21.06 -11.37 -15.05
CA GLU A 112 20.81 -9.95 -14.72
C GLU A 112 19.89 -9.24 -15.74
N LYS A 113 19.58 -9.85 -16.87
CA LYS A 113 18.81 -9.23 -17.94
C LYS A 113 17.33 -9.45 -17.73
N THR A 114 16.56 -8.39 -17.94
CA THR A 114 15.10 -8.43 -17.94
C THR A 114 14.57 -7.94 -19.29
N GLY A 115 13.85 -8.78 -20.01
CA GLY A 115 13.03 -8.39 -21.15
C GLY A 115 11.61 -8.14 -20.67
N PHE A 116 11.05 -7.00 -21.04
CA PHE A 116 9.67 -6.62 -20.72
C PHE A 116 8.99 -6.01 -21.94
N ALA A 117 7.77 -6.44 -22.20
CA ALA A 117 6.90 -5.89 -23.23
C ALA A 117 5.46 -5.89 -22.73
N LEU A 118 4.62 -5.03 -23.28
CA LEU A 118 3.22 -4.89 -22.88
C LEU A 118 2.28 -4.73 -24.05
N THR A 119 0.99 -4.96 -23.82
CA THR A 119 -0.10 -4.69 -24.76
C THR A 119 -1.36 -4.26 -24.00
N GLU A 120 -2.10 -3.30 -24.59
CA GLU A 120 -3.45 -2.94 -24.12
C GLU A 120 -4.52 -3.88 -24.72
N GLU A 121 -4.20 -4.51 -25.85
CA GLU A 121 -5.08 -5.46 -26.55
C GLU A 121 -4.82 -6.88 -26.02
N ILE A 122 -5.77 -7.42 -25.26
CA ILE A 122 -5.70 -8.78 -24.71
C ILE A 122 -6.35 -9.73 -25.72
N ASP A 123 -5.62 -10.10 -26.77
CA ASP A 123 -6.01 -11.14 -27.73
C ASP A 123 -4.86 -12.14 -27.98
N PRO A 124 -5.14 -13.35 -28.48
CA PRO A 124 -4.13 -14.39 -28.62
C PRO A 124 -2.94 -14.04 -29.53
N LYS A 125 -3.13 -13.17 -30.52
CA LYS A 125 -2.07 -12.73 -31.44
C LYS A 125 -1.16 -11.73 -30.73
N MET A 126 -1.74 -10.72 -30.07
CA MET A 126 -0.98 -9.69 -29.37
C MET A 126 -0.24 -10.27 -28.15
N LEU A 127 -0.84 -11.20 -27.42
CA LEU A 127 -0.18 -11.88 -26.31
C LEU A 127 1.08 -12.64 -26.77
N ARG A 128 0.98 -13.38 -27.88
CA ARG A 128 2.16 -14.06 -28.46
C ARG A 128 3.23 -13.09 -28.92
N LEU A 129 2.85 -11.99 -29.58
CA LEU A 129 3.78 -10.95 -30.03
C LEU A 129 4.48 -10.30 -28.83
N THR A 130 3.73 -9.96 -27.78
CA THR A 130 4.25 -9.35 -26.56
C THR A 130 5.27 -10.27 -25.87
N MET A 131 4.96 -11.56 -25.72
CA MET A 131 5.89 -12.52 -25.14
C MET A 131 7.14 -12.72 -26.01
N ALA A 132 6.98 -12.83 -27.33
CA ALA A 132 8.10 -12.94 -28.26
C ALA A 132 9.01 -11.70 -28.20
N THR A 133 8.43 -10.51 -28.09
CA THR A 133 9.18 -9.24 -27.93
C THR A 133 9.96 -9.21 -26.61
N ALA A 134 9.33 -9.58 -25.49
CA ALA A 134 10.00 -9.67 -24.20
C ALA A 134 11.18 -10.66 -24.25
N ARG A 135 11.00 -11.81 -24.92
CA ARG A 135 12.06 -12.80 -25.12
C ARG A 135 13.23 -12.25 -25.92
N GLU A 136 12.96 -11.58 -27.04
CA GLU A 136 14.01 -11.00 -27.89
C GLU A 136 14.84 -9.97 -27.12
N ILE A 137 14.19 -9.13 -26.29
CA ILE A 137 14.86 -8.16 -25.43
C ILE A 137 15.78 -8.86 -24.40
N ALA A 138 15.32 -9.95 -23.76
CA ALA A 138 16.10 -10.66 -22.74
C ALA A 138 17.26 -11.47 -23.32
N LEU A 139 17.07 -12.17 -24.42
CA LEU A 139 17.96 -13.22 -24.89
C LEU A 139 18.78 -12.86 -26.14
N HIS A 140 18.43 -11.81 -26.89
CA HIS A 140 19.05 -11.44 -28.16
C HIS A 140 19.09 -12.60 -29.21
N GLY A 141 18.04 -13.45 -29.21
CA GLY A 141 17.92 -14.62 -30.11
C GLY A 141 18.50 -15.91 -29.55
N GLY A 142 17.90 -17.00 -29.97
CA GLY A 142 18.55 -18.31 -29.97
C GLY A 142 18.36 -19.22 -28.77
N ASP A 143 17.11 -19.68 -28.54
CA ASP A 143 16.90 -20.93 -27.78
C ASP A 143 15.61 -21.63 -28.24
N SER A 144 15.57 -22.96 -28.14
CA SER A 144 14.35 -23.70 -28.50
C SER A 144 13.35 -23.68 -27.34
N PRO A 145 12.07 -23.36 -27.60
CA PRO A 145 11.05 -23.34 -26.56
C PRO A 145 10.86 -24.74 -25.93
N ALA A 146 10.70 -24.78 -24.60
CA ALA A 146 10.23 -25.95 -23.88
C ALA A 146 8.69 -25.95 -23.79
N ARG A 147 8.08 -27.08 -23.44
CA ARG A 147 6.63 -27.15 -23.26
C ARG A 147 6.24 -26.85 -21.82
N THR A 148 5.33 -25.91 -21.63
CA THR A 148 4.70 -25.57 -20.36
C THR A 148 3.26 -26.03 -20.36
N GLN A 149 2.81 -26.73 -19.31
CA GLN A 149 1.39 -27.02 -19.08
C GLN A 149 0.84 -26.01 -18.09
N VAL A 150 -0.20 -25.28 -18.49
CA VAL A 150 -0.88 -24.28 -17.67
C VAL A 150 -2.11 -24.91 -17.00
N GLY A 151 -2.35 -24.64 -15.72
CA GLY A 151 -3.57 -25.10 -15.05
C GLY A 151 -3.48 -25.34 -13.55
N LYS A 152 -2.32 -25.19 -12.94
CA LYS A 152 -2.18 -25.35 -11.49
C LYS A 152 -2.40 -24.01 -10.78
N MET A 153 -3.52 -23.91 -10.02
CA MET A 153 -3.77 -22.72 -9.18
C MET A 153 -2.76 -22.64 -8.04
N ALA A 154 -2.16 -21.46 -7.87
CA ALA A 154 -1.31 -21.15 -6.73
C ALA A 154 -2.11 -21.06 -5.43
N HIS A 155 -1.42 -21.26 -4.30
CA HIS A 155 -1.98 -20.88 -3.00
C HIS A 155 -2.13 -19.36 -2.92
N SER A 156 -3.27 -18.90 -2.38
CA SER A 156 -3.59 -17.48 -2.19
C SER A 156 -4.22 -17.29 -0.81
N HIS A 157 -4.01 -16.12 -0.21
CA HIS A 157 -4.73 -15.71 0.98
C HIS A 157 -6.18 -15.32 0.65
N SER A 158 -6.99 -15.03 1.66
CA SER A 158 -8.34 -14.44 1.55
C SER A 158 -8.47 -13.28 2.54
N LEU A 159 -7.75 -12.19 2.26
CA LEU A 159 -7.60 -11.04 3.17
C LEU A 159 -8.70 -9.99 3.02
N TYR A 160 -9.40 -10.00 1.88
CA TYR A 160 -10.45 -9.04 1.53
C TYR A 160 -11.51 -9.73 0.67
N PRO A 161 -12.25 -10.72 1.24
CA PRO A 161 -13.28 -11.43 0.49
C PRO A 161 -14.38 -10.46 0.07
N VAL A 162 -14.74 -10.49 -1.22
CA VAL A 162 -15.75 -9.60 -1.80
C VAL A 162 -16.70 -10.39 -2.68
N THR A 163 -17.97 -9.94 -2.70
CA THR A 163 -18.98 -10.38 -3.67
C THR A 163 -19.18 -9.29 -4.73
N GLU A 164 -19.76 -9.61 -5.87
CA GLU A 164 -20.08 -8.62 -6.92
C GLU A 164 -20.91 -7.45 -6.38
N GLU A 165 -21.92 -7.73 -5.54
CA GLU A 165 -22.74 -6.72 -4.90
C GLU A 165 -21.92 -5.84 -3.94
N GLY A 166 -20.94 -6.43 -3.25
CA GLY A 166 -20.03 -5.71 -2.36
C GLY A 166 -19.04 -4.77 -3.07
N LEU A 167 -18.91 -4.87 -4.39
CA LEU A 167 -18.05 -4.00 -5.21
C LEU A 167 -18.79 -2.80 -5.82
N VAL A 168 -20.10 -2.68 -5.56
CA VAL A 168 -20.91 -1.58 -6.08
C VAL A 168 -21.22 -0.59 -4.96
N LEU A 169 -20.98 0.70 -5.24
CA LEU A 169 -21.41 1.80 -4.39
C LEU A 169 -22.21 2.80 -5.25
N ALA A 170 -23.50 2.92 -4.97
CA ALA A 170 -24.40 3.78 -5.75
C ALA A 170 -23.97 5.24 -5.72
N THR A 171 -24.20 5.95 -6.83
CA THR A 171 -23.77 7.36 -7.00
C THR A 171 -24.42 8.30 -5.99
N ASP A 172 -25.69 8.09 -5.66
CA ASP A 172 -26.41 8.88 -4.65
C ASP A 172 -25.85 8.64 -3.24
N VAL A 173 -25.50 7.39 -2.90
CA VAL A 173 -24.80 7.08 -1.65
C VAL A 173 -23.45 7.78 -1.59
N ARG A 174 -22.63 7.72 -2.65
CA ARG A 174 -21.35 8.45 -2.71
C ARG A 174 -21.54 9.95 -2.44
N ARG A 175 -22.51 10.59 -3.11
CA ARG A 175 -22.80 12.00 -2.92
C ARG A 175 -23.20 12.32 -1.48
N GLU A 176 -24.05 11.49 -0.85
CA GLU A 176 -24.47 11.69 0.53
C GLU A 176 -23.30 11.58 1.52
N LEU A 177 -22.39 10.61 1.33
CA LEU A 177 -21.18 10.46 2.16
C LEU A 177 -20.26 11.69 2.08
N LEU A 178 -20.06 12.24 0.86
CA LEU A 178 -19.26 13.46 0.68
C LEU A 178 -19.96 14.67 1.32
N SER A 179 -21.28 14.79 1.18
CA SER A 179 -22.05 15.87 1.76
C SER A 179 -22.07 15.82 3.28
N GLU A 180 -22.08 14.62 3.87
CA GLU A 180 -22.01 14.43 5.32
C GLU A 180 -20.66 14.89 5.88
N ALA A 181 -19.56 14.58 5.19
CA ALA A 181 -18.24 15.05 5.59
C ALA A 181 -18.13 16.58 5.52
N ASP A 182 -18.66 17.22 4.46
CA ASP A 182 -18.69 18.68 4.33
C ASP A 182 -19.47 19.32 5.48
N ARG A 183 -20.69 18.82 5.78
CA ARG A 183 -21.51 19.30 6.89
C ARG A 183 -20.81 19.18 8.24
N ALA A 184 -20.19 18.01 8.51
CA ALA A 184 -19.53 17.76 9.77
C ALA A 184 -18.28 18.64 9.97
N ALA A 185 -17.49 18.87 8.90
CA ALA A 185 -16.34 19.75 8.95
C ALA A 185 -16.73 21.20 9.19
N ARG A 186 -17.75 21.71 8.49
CA ARG A 186 -18.23 23.10 8.64
C ARG A 186 -18.86 23.36 10.01
N ALA A 187 -19.50 22.37 10.59
CA ALA A 187 -20.13 22.49 11.91
C ALA A 187 -19.09 22.52 13.06
N TYR A 188 -17.82 22.18 12.80
CA TYR A 188 -16.79 22.12 13.83
C TYR A 188 -16.42 23.51 14.39
N ASP A 189 -16.16 24.49 13.50
CA ASP A 189 -15.75 25.85 13.91
C ASP A 189 -16.12 26.86 12.81
N HIS A 190 -16.55 28.05 13.19
CA HIS A 190 -16.93 29.15 12.28
C HIS A 190 -15.79 29.66 11.40
N ARG A 191 -14.52 29.40 11.78
CA ARG A 191 -13.32 29.71 11.01
C ARG A 191 -13.09 28.75 9.85
N VAL A 192 -13.79 27.63 9.76
CA VAL A 192 -13.77 26.74 8.59
C VAL A 192 -14.40 27.48 7.41
N LYS A 193 -13.62 27.71 6.34
CA LYS A 193 -14.05 28.46 5.16
C LYS A 193 -14.23 27.60 3.94
N GLN A 194 -13.36 26.60 3.74
CA GLN A 194 -13.42 25.74 2.56
C GLN A 194 -13.29 24.28 2.98
N VAL A 195 -14.10 23.44 2.36
CA VAL A 195 -14.06 21.98 2.57
C VAL A 195 -14.05 21.30 1.21
N MET A 196 -13.07 20.42 1.03
CA MET A 196 -12.92 19.57 -0.14
C MET A 196 -12.97 18.12 0.31
N VAL A 197 -13.86 17.35 -0.29
CA VAL A 197 -14.03 15.91 0.02
C VAL A 197 -13.95 15.11 -1.26
N SER A 198 -13.28 13.96 -1.21
CA SER A 198 -13.23 13.05 -2.35
C SER A 198 -13.32 11.60 -1.92
N LEU A 199 -13.97 10.79 -2.75
CA LEU A 199 -14.02 9.34 -2.65
C LEU A 199 -13.55 8.74 -3.98
N ALA A 200 -12.53 7.89 -3.91
CA ALA A 200 -12.06 7.05 -5.00
C ALA A 200 -12.27 5.59 -4.64
N THR A 201 -12.78 4.82 -5.58
CA THR A 201 -12.89 3.36 -5.51
C THR A 201 -12.24 2.74 -6.73
N GLU A 202 -11.59 1.60 -6.55
CA GLU A 202 -10.93 0.83 -7.59
C GLU A 202 -11.21 -0.65 -7.39
N VAL A 203 -11.50 -1.35 -8.47
CA VAL A 203 -11.55 -2.81 -8.51
C VAL A 203 -10.56 -3.27 -9.57
N LYS A 204 -9.52 -3.95 -9.12
CA LYS A 204 -8.49 -4.51 -10.00
C LYS A 204 -8.60 -6.03 -10.01
N THR A 205 -8.88 -6.61 -11.19
CA THR A 205 -8.86 -8.06 -11.42
C THR A 205 -7.52 -8.41 -12.07
N VAL A 206 -6.78 -9.36 -11.50
CA VAL A 206 -5.47 -9.77 -11.99
C VAL A 206 -5.40 -11.27 -12.20
N LEU A 207 -4.61 -11.67 -13.20
CA LEU A 207 -4.19 -13.04 -13.46
C LEU A 207 -2.69 -13.01 -13.78
N THR A 208 -1.91 -13.84 -13.10
CA THR A 208 -0.49 -14.06 -13.39
C THR A 208 -0.30 -15.51 -13.82
N VAL A 209 0.37 -15.71 -14.95
CA VAL A 209 0.77 -17.02 -15.47
C VAL A 209 2.28 -17.10 -15.46
N ARG A 210 2.84 -18.14 -14.85
CA ARG A 210 4.28 -18.31 -14.68
C ARG A 210 4.83 -19.39 -15.62
N GLU A 211 6.16 -19.39 -15.79
CA GLU A 211 6.91 -20.37 -16.60
C GLU A 211 6.69 -21.82 -16.19
N ASP A 212 6.40 -22.07 -14.90
CA ASP A 212 6.10 -23.39 -14.35
C ASP A 212 4.63 -23.82 -14.52
N GLY A 213 3.84 -23.02 -15.28
CA GLY A 213 2.42 -23.25 -15.54
C GLY A 213 1.49 -22.88 -14.37
N GLN A 214 2.01 -22.27 -13.31
CA GLN A 214 1.22 -21.84 -12.17
C GLN A 214 0.38 -20.61 -12.53
N LEU A 215 -0.89 -20.65 -12.14
CA LEU A 215 -1.84 -19.54 -12.23
C LEU A 215 -2.06 -18.91 -10.88
N SER A 216 -2.05 -17.59 -10.81
CA SER A 216 -2.42 -16.82 -9.63
C SER A 216 -3.42 -15.75 -10.00
N THR A 217 -4.51 -15.65 -9.27
CA THR A 217 -5.56 -14.66 -9.49
C THR A 217 -5.82 -13.87 -8.23
N ASP A 218 -6.24 -12.61 -8.38
CA ASP A 218 -6.65 -11.79 -7.26
C ASP A 218 -7.70 -10.75 -7.70
N LEU A 219 -8.72 -10.54 -6.88
CA LEU A 219 -9.72 -9.50 -7.05
C LEU A 219 -9.53 -8.47 -5.95
N ARG A 220 -8.99 -7.31 -6.31
CA ARG A 220 -8.45 -6.31 -5.39
C ARG A 220 -9.37 -5.08 -5.30
N PRO A 221 -10.31 -5.04 -4.35
CA PRO A 221 -11.00 -3.80 -4.05
C PRO A 221 -10.02 -2.82 -3.40
N LEU A 222 -10.21 -1.54 -3.66
CA LEU A 222 -9.48 -0.48 -3.00
C LEU A 222 -10.35 0.76 -2.92
N TYR A 223 -10.41 1.41 -1.76
CA TYR A 223 -11.02 2.72 -1.66
C TYR A 223 -10.13 3.70 -0.91
N ARG A 224 -10.37 4.97 -1.16
CA ARG A 224 -9.77 6.08 -0.42
C ARG A 224 -10.76 7.22 -0.29
N PHE A 225 -11.01 7.64 0.95
CA PHE A 225 -11.79 8.82 1.30
C PHE A 225 -10.85 9.89 1.81
N ASN A 226 -10.91 11.11 1.27
CA ASN A 226 -10.07 12.22 1.70
C ASN A 226 -10.93 13.43 2.03
N ILE A 227 -10.57 14.14 3.09
CA ILE A 227 -11.18 15.36 3.56
C ILE A 227 -10.06 16.37 3.76
N THR A 228 -10.19 17.53 3.14
CA THR A 228 -9.29 18.67 3.32
C THR A 228 -10.11 19.88 3.72
N VAL A 229 -9.67 20.54 4.78
CA VAL A 229 -10.35 21.71 5.36
C VAL A 229 -9.37 22.88 5.38
N ILE A 230 -9.86 24.05 4.97
CA ILE A 230 -9.13 25.30 5.13
C ILE A 230 -9.87 26.15 6.17
N ALA A 231 -9.18 26.46 7.25
CA ALA A 231 -9.62 27.42 8.25
C ALA A 231 -8.94 28.78 8.05
N GLN A 232 -9.61 29.87 8.39
CA GLN A 232 -9.11 31.24 8.20
C GLN A 232 -9.46 32.12 9.39
N ASN A 233 -8.47 32.90 9.85
CA ASN A 233 -8.64 33.97 10.82
C ASN A 233 -7.89 35.22 10.31
N GLY A 234 -8.64 36.26 9.92
CA GLY A 234 -8.06 37.40 9.20
C GLY A 234 -7.40 36.96 7.89
N THR A 235 -6.12 37.28 7.75
CA THR A 235 -5.27 36.88 6.60
C THR A 235 -4.61 35.52 6.77
N ASN A 236 -4.58 34.96 8.00
CA ASN A 236 -3.99 33.65 8.28
C ASN A 236 -4.92 32.54 7.80
N ARG A 237 -4.41 31.68 6.90
CA ARG A 237 -5.11 30.52 6.36
C ARG A 237 -4.28 29.26 6.65
N GLN A 238 -4.93 28.25 7.20
CA GLN A 238 -4.28 26.98 7.52
C GLN A 238 -5.12 25.81 7.02
N THR A 239 -4.43 24.74 6.68
CA THR A 239 -5.03 23.51 6.17
C THR A 239 -4.93 22.40 7.18
N GLY A 240 -5.99 21.62 7.30
CA GLY A 240 -5.99 20.33 7.97
C GLY A 240 -6.54 19.26 7.02
N SER A 241 -6.10 18.05 7.16
CA SER A 241 -6.53 16.95 6.30
C SER A 241 -6.64 15.65 7.08
N TYR A 242 -7.62 14.86 6.68
CA TYR A 242 -7.79 13.50 7.17
C TYR A 242 -8.23 12.60 6.03
N GLY A 243 -7.65 11.42 5.95
CA GLY A 243 -8.04 10.43 4.97
C GLY A 243 -8.09 9.04 5.56
N PHE A 244 -8.85 8.17 4.95
CA PHE A 244 -8.90 6.76 5.30
C PHE A 244 -9.24 5.90 4.09
N GLY A 245 -8.90 4.62 4.18
CA GLY A 245 -9.11 3.70 3.07
C GLY A 245 -8.73 2.28 3.44
N GLY A 246 -8.77 1.41 2.44
CA GLY A 246 -8.45 -0.01 2.63
C GLY A 246 -8.91 -0.88 1.48
N ARG A 247 -8.71 -2.18 1.64
CA ARG A 247 -9.19 -3.24 0.76
C ARG A 247 -10.33 -3.98 1.42
N VAL A 248 -11.53 -3.44 1.27
CA VAL A 248 -12.75 -3.97 1.88
C VAL A 248 -13.91 -3.88 0.88
N PRO A 249 -15.00 -4.63 1.08
CA PRO A 249 -16.22 -4.43 0.30
C PRO A 249 -16.69 -2.98 0.37
N PHE A 250 -17.11 -2.40 -0.76
CA PHE A 250 -17.56 -0.99 -0.80
C PHE A 250 -18.87 -0.78 -0.02
N SER A 251 -19.64 -1.83 0.22
CA SER A 251 -20.79 -1.82 1.13
C SER A 251 -20.43 -1.45 2.57
N SER A 252 -19.16 -1.56 2.97
CA SER A 252 -18.66 -1.15 4.29
C SER A 252 -18.21 0.31 4.37
N ILE A 253 -18.12 1.03 3.23
CA ILE A 253 -17.70 2.45 3.19
C ILE A 253 -18.69 3.40 3.87
N PRO A 254 -20.04 3.19 3.82
CA PRO A 254 -21.02 4.04 4.48
C PRO A 254 -21.00 3.96 6.02
N ASP A 255 -19.84 4.16 6.63
CA ASP A 255 -19.66 4.37 8.07
C ASP A 255 -19.72 5.87 8.39
N ILE A 256 -20.93 6.34 8.70
CA ILE A 256 -21.21 7.77 8.93
C ILE A 256 -20.43 8.33 10.11
N GLU A 257 -20.23 7.56 11.18
CA GLU A 257 -19.50 8.06 12.36
C GLU A 257 -18.01 8.18 12.07
N ARG A 258 -17.43 7.26 11.30
CA ARG A 258 -16.03 7.36 10.82
C ARG A 258 -15.85 8.60 9.94
N ILE A 259 -16.81 8.87 9.03
CA ILE A 259 -16.77 10.03 8.13
C ILE A 259 -16.86 11.33 8.94
N ARG A 260 -17.80 11.43 9.89
CA ARG A 260 -17.95 12.59 10.79
C ARG A 260 -16.71 12.82 11.64
N SER A 261 -16.17 11.77 12.22
CA SER A 261 -14.95 11.82 13.04
C SER A 261 -13.76 12.32 12.21
N GLY A 262 -13.55 11.76 11.01
CA GLY A 262 -12.49 12.21 10.10
C GLY A 262 -12.65 13.67 9.66
N ALA A 263 -13.90 14.11 9.39
CA ALA A 263 -14.19 15.49 9.03
C ALA A 263 -13.90 16.48 10.18
N ARG A 264 -14.28 16.11 11.39
CA ARG A 264 -13.96 16.91 12.61
C ARG A 264 -12.46 16.95 12.85
N GLU A 265 -11.75 15.84 12.63
CA GLU A 265 -10.30 15.78 12.78
C GLU A 265 -9.58 16.69 11.78
N ALA A 266 -9.96 16.67 10.50
CA ALA A 266 -9.42 17.59 9.51
C ALA A 266 -9.69 19.06 9.87
N ALA A 267 -10.89 19.36 10.36
CA ALA A 267 -11.26 20.71 10.81
C ALA A 267 -10.47 21.11 12.07
N ARG A 268 -10.30 20.22 13.05
CA ARG A 268 -9.51 20.43 14.25
C ARG A 268 -8.06 20.79 13.90
N GLN A 269 -7.41 20.04 13.02
CA GLN A 269 -6.03 20.31 12.57
C GLN A 269 -5.91 21.70 11.93
N ALA A 270 -6.84 22.05 11.01
CA ALA A 270 -6.84 23.37 10.37
C ALA A 270 -6.98 24.51 11.40
N VAL A 271 -7.87 24.34 12.39
CA VAL A 271 -8.12 25.33 13.44
C VAL A 271 -6.94 25.45 14.41
N VAL A 272 -6.36 24.34 14.84
CA VAL A 272 -5.16 24.33 15.72
C VAL A 272 -3.99 25.02 15.04
N ASN A 273 -3.78 24.77 13.74
CA ASN A 273 -2.69 25.36 12.99
C ASN A 273 -2.84 26.90 12.80
N LEU A 274 -4.03 27.48 12.97
CA LEU A 274 -4.19 28.95 12.98
C LEU A 274 -3.44 29.62 14.16
N ASP A 275 -3.33 28.91 15.28
CA ASP A 275 -2.67 29.39 16.50
C ASP A 275 -1.20 28.92 16.59
N ALA A 276 -0.70 28.20 15.56
CA ALA A 276 0.65 27.66 15.54
C ALA A 276 1.71 28.78 15.39
N ARG A 277 2.76 28.67 16.21
CA ARG A 277 3.95 29.53 16.16
C ARG A 277 4.99 28.90 15.24
N ASP A 278 5.97 29.70 14.82
CA ASP A 278 7.10 29.19 14.05
C ASP A 278 7.92 28.18 14.88
N CYS A 279 8.29 27.05 14.26
CA CYS A 279 9.02 26.00 14.93
C CYS A 279 10.47 26.43 15.19
N PRO A 280 11.03 26.26 16.39
CA PRO A 280 12.45 26.47 16.62
C PRO A 280 13.29 25.47 15.81
N SER A 281 14.41 25.93 15.26
CA SER A 281 15.38 25.10 14.55
C SER A 281 16.52 24.63 15.46
N GLY A 282 17.11 23.47 15.13
CA GLY A 282 18.27 22.93 15.83
C GLY A 282 18.19 21.41 16.03
N THR A 283 19.18 20.84 16.68
CA THR A 283 19.18 19.44 17.09
C THR A 283 18.50 19.32 18.47
N MET A 284 17.47 18.47 18.54
CA MET A 284 16.69 18.28 19.77
C MET A 284 16.03 16.91 19.78
N ALA A 285 15.54 16.51 20.95
CA ALA A 285 14.73 15.30 21.10
C ALA A 285 13.37 15.49 20.44
N VAL A 286 12.86 14.42 19.82
CA VAL A 286 11.57 14.40 19.13
C VAL A 286 10.77 13.18 19.57
N VAL A 287 9.54 13.41 20.02
CA VAL A 287 8.55 12.35 20.21
C VAL A 287 7.70 12.27 18.95
N LEU A 288 7.61 11.07 18.36
CA LEU A 288 6.71 10.77 17.24
C LEU A 288 5.46 10.08 17.78
N GLY A 289 4.29 10.55 17.39
CA GLY A 289 3.02 9.92 17.73
C GLY A 289 2.80 8.58 17.02
N PRO A 290 1.76 7.81 17.42
CA PRO A 290 1.47 6.51 16.83
C PRO A 290 0.82 6.63 15.44
N GLY A 291 0.86 5.57 14.65
CA GLY A 291 0.15 5.43 13.38
C GLY A 291 0.88 6.04 12.18
N TRP A 292 0.33 7.11 11.58
CA TRP A 292 0.84 7.72 10.35
C TRP A 292 2.31 8.21 10.42
N PRO A 293 2.85 8.68 11.55
CA PRO A 293 4.28 8.94 11.67
C PRO A 293 5.20 7.76 11.34
N GLY A 294 4.68 6.54 11.26
CA GLY A 294 5.34 5.37 10.68
C GLY A 294 5.81 5.54 9.22
N ILE A 295 5.37 6.60 8.52
CA ILE A 295 5.94 6.97 7.21
C ILE A 295 7.46 7.21 7.32
N LEU A 296 7.96 7.64 8.48
CA LEU A 296 9.40 7.75 8.74
C LEU A 296 10.09 6.38 8.60
N LEU A 297 9.49 5.29 9.09
CA LEU A 297 10.04 3.95 8.90
C LEU A 297 10.02 3.52 7.43
N HIS A 298 8.94 3.86 6.72
CA HIS A 298 8.81 3.56 5.30
C HIS A 298 9.97 4.16 4.49
N GLU A 299 10.25 5.43 4.70
CA GLU A 299 11.30 6.13 3.98
C GLU A 299 12.71 5.82 4.56
N ALA A 300 12.87 5.94 5.88
CA ALA A 300 14.17 5.82 6.53
C ALA A 300 14.75 4.41 6.48
N VAL A 301 13.89 3.39 6.42
CA VAL A 301 14.27 1.98 6.54
C VAL A 301 13.72 1.16 5.38
N GLY A 302 12.43 1.26 5.11
CA GLY A 302 11.71 0.37 4.19
C GLY A 302 12.33 0.35 2.80
N HIS A 303 12.48 1.50 2.15
CA HIS A 303 13.14 1.59 0.84
C HIS A 303 14.60 1.13 0.89
N GLY A 304 15.31 1.41 1.98
CA GLY A 304 16.68 0.94 2.18
C GLY A 304 16.80 -0.59 2.29
N LEU A 305 15.71 -1.29 2.62
CA LEU A 305 15.67 -2.73 2.78
C LEU A 305 15.01 -3.47 1.59
N GLU A 306 14.73 -2.80 0.48
CA GLU A 306 14.30 -3.44 -0.76
C GLU A 306 15.46 -4.19 -1.42
N GLY A 307 15.20 -5.40 -1.90
CA GLY A 307 16.22 -6.36 -2.34
C GLY A 307 17.07 -5.90 -3.51
N ASP A 308 16.50 -5.17 -4.46
CA ASP A 308 17.21 -4.70 -5.65
C ASP A 308 18.31 -3.68 -5.31
N PHE A 309 18.09 -2.75 -4.38
CA PHE A 309 19.11 -1.82 -3.91
C PHE A 309 20.20 -2.53 -3.12
N ASN A 310 19.81 -3.50 -2.30
CA ASN A 310 20.76 -4.28 -1.48
C ASN A 310 21.61 -5.21 -2.33
N ARG A 311 21.04 -5.86 -3.36
CA ARG A 311 21.78 -6.67 -4.33
C ARG A 311 22.81 -5.84 -5.10
N LYS A 312 22.42 -4.65 -5.55
CA LYS A 312 23.31 -3.73 -6.27
C LYS A 312 24.34 -3.02 -5.39
N GLY A 313 24.29 -3.20 -4.06
CA GLY A 313 25.19 -2.53 -3.12
C GLY A 313 24.97 -1.02 -3.00
N THR A 314 23.78 -0.52 -3.37
CA THR A 314 23.45 0.93 -3.41
C THR A 314 22.66 1.41 -2.19
N SER A 315 22.30 0.53 -1.28
CA SER A 315 21.63 0.89 -0.02
C SER A 315 22.63 1.05 1.12
N ALA A 316 22.33 1.95 2.06
CA ALA A 316 23.03 2.07 3.34
C ALA A 316 22.99 0.80 4.21
N PHE A 317 22.11 -0.15 3.89
CA PHE A 317 21.95 -1.43 4.59
C PHE A 317 22.57 -2.62 3.85
N SER A 318 23.21 -2.41 2.70
CA SER A 318 23.75 -3.49 1.88
C SER A 318 24.84 -4.26 2.62
N GLY A 319 24.71 -5.60 2.65
CA GLY A 319 25.68 -6.51 3.27
C GLY A 319 25.64 -6.56 4.80
N ARG A 320 24.71 -5.86 5.46
CA ARG A 320 24.68 -5.68 6.92
C ARG A 320 23.74 -6.65 7.66
N ILE A 321 23.27 -7.72 7.03
CA ILE A 321 22.48 -8.77 7.73
C ILE A 321 23.27 -9.31 8.92
N GLY A 322 22.64 -9.36 10.10
CA GLY A 322 23.24 -9.77 11.37
C GLY A 322 23.87 -8.63 12.16
N GLU A 323 24.04 -7.44 11.58
CA GLU A 323 24.57 -6.27 12.28
C GLU A 323 23.48 -5.49 13.04
N LYS A 324 23.91 -4.75 14.05
CA LYS A 324 23.09 -3.79 14.76
C LYS A 324 22.90 -2.54 13.89
N VAL A 325 21.65 -2.26 13.53
CA VAL A 325 21.24 -1.11 12.68
C VAL A 325 20.23 -0.19 13.37
N ALA A 326 19.75 -0.55 14.56
CA ALA A 326 18.79 0.22 15.34
C ALA A 326 19.01 0.00 16.84
N SER A 327 18.30 0.76 17.68
CA SER A 327 18.18 0.50 19.12
C SER A 327 17.61 -0.91 19.34
N SER A 328 18.03 -1.58 20.40
CA SER A 328 17.50 -2.90 20.80
C SER A 328 16.00 -2.88 21.12
N LEU A 329 15.42 -1.71 21.30
CA LEU A 329 13.97 -1.53 21.48
C LEU A 329 13.19 -1.66 20.17
N CYS A 330 13.86 -1.51 19.01
CA CYS A 330 13.21 -1.49 17.71
C CYS A 330 13.09 -2.90 17.11
N THR A 331 11.86 -3.32 16.81
CA THR A 331 11.56 -4.45 15.94
C THR A 331 10.66 -3.96 14.81
N VAL A 332 11.14 -4.08 13.57
CA VAL A 332 10.46 -3.57 12.35
C VAL A 332 10.09 -4.74 11.45
N ILE A 333 8.85 -4.74 10.98
CA ILE A 333 8.30 -5.75 10.09
C ILE A 333 7.67 -5.10 8.85
N ASP A 334 7.58 -5.86 7.77
CA ASP A 334 6.66 -5.60 6.66
C ASP A 334 5.66 -6.75 6.59
N ASP A 335 4.36 -6.46 6.66
CA ASP A 335 3.32 -7.48 6.76
C ASP A 335 2.22 -7.27 5.70
N GLY A 336 2.31 -8.07 4.63
CA GLY A 336 1.32 -8.08 3.54
C GLY A 336 0.05 -8.87 3.86
N THR A 337 -0.05 -9.49 5.05
CA THR A 337 -1.12 -10.44 5.38
C THR A 337 -2.21 -9.87 6.29
N ILE A 338 -2.16 -8.59 6.64
CA ILE A 338 -3.14 -7.95 7.54
C ILE A 338 -4.46 -7.75 6.78
N PRO A 339 -5.59 -8.36 7.23
CA PRO A 339 -6.85 -8.25 6.52
C PRO A 339 -7.34 -6.81 6.33
N GLY A 340 -7.88 -6.51 5.16
CA GLY A 340 -8.49 -5.23 4.83
C GLY A 340 -7.55 -4.03 4.72
N ARG A 341 -6.23 -4.21 4.97
CA ARG A 341 -5.27 -3.11 4.90
C ARG A 341 -4.94 -2.74 3.46
N ARG A 342 -4.65 -1.44 3.28
CA ARG A 342 -4.37 -0.85 1.96
C ARG A 342 -3.16 -1.48 1.27
N GLY A 343 -2.09 -1.80 2.00
CA GLY A 343 -0.88 -2.42 1.49
C GLY A 343 -0.96 -3.93 1.31
N SER A 344 -1.94 -4.61 1.91
CA SER A 344 -2.06 -6.08 1.89
C SER A 344 -2.49 -6.62 0.54
N LEU A 345 -1.98 -7.79 0.19
CA LEU A 345 -2.31 -8.52 -1.04
C LEU A 345 -2.45 -10.02 -0.73
N ASN A 346 -3.40 -10.68 -1.38
CA ASN A 346 -3.52 -12.14 -1.32
C ASN A 346 -2.31 -12.83 -1.94
N VAL A 347 -1.87 -12.30 -3.08
CA VAL A 347 -0.61 -12.64 -3.76
C VAL A 347 0.01 -11.34 -4.29
N ASP A 348 1.33 -11.27 -4.40
CA ASP A 348 2.01 -10.19 -5.08
C ASP A 348 1.81 -10.25 -6.61
N ASP A 349 2.42 -9.35 -7.35
CA ASP A 349 2.25 -9.26 -8.80
C ASP A 349 3.14 -10.24 -9.59
N GLU A 350 3.84 -11.13 -8.89
CA GLU A 350 4.55 -12.30 -9.41
C GLU A 350 3.84 -13.63 -9.07
N GLY A 351 2.65 -13.55 -8.43
CA GLY A 351 1.88 -14.69 -7.99
C GLY A 351 2.45 -15.39 -6.74
N THR A 352 3.25 -14.70 -5.95
CA THR A 352 3.77 -15.19 -4.68
C THR A 352 2.85 -14.74 -3.54
N PRO A 353 2.38 -15.63 -2.64
CA PRO A 353 1.63 -15.23 -1.45
C PRO A 353 2.44 -14.22 -0.63
N THR A 354 1.80 -13.14 -0.19
CA THR A 354 2.46 -12.18 0.70
C THR A 354 2.77 -12.79 2.05
N SER A 355 3.72 -12.23 2.76
CA SER A 355 4.14 -12.75 4.07
C SER A 355 4.35 -11.63 5.08
N ARG A 356 4.50 -12.03 6.34
CA ARG A 356 5.01 -11.18 7.40
C ARG A 356 6.52 -11.37 7.48
N THR A 357 7.27 -10.39 7.02
CA THR A 357 8.73 -10.39 6.95
C THR A 357 9.31 -9.57 8.10
N VAL A 358 10.16 -10.18 8.93
CA VAL A 358 10.91 -9.46 9.95
C VAL A 358 12.14 -8.83 9.29
N LEU A 359 12.19 -7.51 9.29
CA LEU A 359 13.29 -6.74 8.71
C LEU A 359 14.38 -6.46 9.74
N ILE A 360 13.98 -5.93 10.90
CA ILE A 360 14.87 -5.65 12.04
C ILE A 360 14.25 -6.30 13.27
N GLU A 361 15.02 -7.07 14.03
CA GLU A 361 14.59 -7.69 15.28
C GLU A 361 15.48 -7.24 16.42
N LYS A 362 14.90 -6.54 17.41
CA LYS A 362 15.65 -6.00 18.55
C LYS A 362 16.94 -5.27 18.13
N GLY A 363 16.82 -4.43 17.10
CA GLY A 363 17.90 -3.64 16.53
C GLY A 363 18.82 -4.34 15.55
N ILE A 364 18.68 -5.64 15.34
CA ILE A 364 19.52 -6.44 14.44
C ILE A 364 18.82 -6.61 13.08
N LEU A 365 19.52 -6.31 11.98
CA LEU A 365 19.02 -6.52 10.63
C LEU A 365 18.89 -8.02 10.33
N ARG A 366 17.68 -8.46 9.91
CA ARG A 366 17.35 -9.87 9.68
C ARG A 366 17.15 -10.23 8.22
N GLY A 367 16.69 -9.29 7.39
CA GLY A 367 16.36 -9.59 6.02
C GLY A 367 16.03 -8.38 5.18
N TYR A 368 15.76 -8.63 3.91
CA TYR A 368 15.34 -7.66 2.91
C TYR A 368 14.00 -8.08 2.31
N LEU A 369 13.29 -7.12 1.73
CA LEU A 369 12.08 -7.35 0.93
C LEU A 369 12.47 -7.85 -0.46
N GLN A 370 11.97 -9.00 -0.85
CA GLN A 370 12.43 -9.71 -2.05
C GLN A 370 11.29 -9.96 -3.04
N ASP A 371 11.54 -9.66 -4.31
CA ASP A 371 10.87 -10.28 -5.45
C ASP A 371 11.58 -11.58 -5.86
N ARG A 372 11.09 -12.27 -6.87
CA ARG A 372 11.67 -13.54 -7.35
C ARG A 372 13.07 -13.34 -7.93
N HIS A 373 13.29 -12.29 -8.72
CA HIS A 373 14.55 -12.03 -9.39
C HIS A 373 15.67 -11.74 -8.39
N ASN A 374 15.46 -10.77 -7.49
CA ASN A 374 16.49 -10.39 -6.53
C ASN A 374 16.72 -11.48 -5.48
N ALA A 375 15.67 -12.19 -5.05
CA ALA A 375 15.81 -13.36 -4.18
C ALA A 375 16.70 -14.44 -4.78
N HIS A 376 16.49 -14.76 -6.06
CA HIS A 376 17.30 -15.76 -6.78
C HIS A 376 18.78 -15.34 -6.84
N LEU A 377 19.06 -14.13 -7.29
CA LEU A 377 20.43 -13.63 -7.44
C LEU A 377 21.18 -13.46 -6.11
N MET A 378 20.45 -13.25 -5.01
CA MET A 378 21.02 -13.13 -3.65
C MET A 378 21.04 -14.46 -2.89
N GLY A 379 20.50 -15.56 -3.44
CA GLY A 379 20.35 -16.84 -2.74
C GLY A 379 19.41 -16.73 -1.51
N MET A 380 18.43 -15.84 -1.56
CA MET A 380 17.47 -15.58 -0.48
C MET A 380 16.07 -16.13 -0.82
N LYS A 381 15.19 -16.16 0.17
CA LYS A 381 13.79 -16.53 -0.04
C LYS A 381 13.00 -15.33 -0.56
N VAL A 382 12.01 -15.59 -1.42
CA VAL A 382 10.98 -14.62 -1.80
C VAL A 382 10.13 -14.23 -0.59
N THR A 383 9.68 -12.98 -0.54
CA THR A 383 8.88 -12.46 0.59
C THR A 383 7.46 -12.04 0.20
N GLY A 384 7.09 -12.17 -1.10
CA GLY A 384 5.80 -11.74 -1.61
C GLY A 384 5.72 -10.21 -1.74
N ASN A 385 6.83 -9.59 -2.10
CA ASN A 385 6.97 -8.14 -2.26
C ASN A 385 7.26 -7.72 -3.71
N GLY A 386 7.15 -8.63 -4.68
CA GLY A 386 7.26 -8.34 -6.11
C GLY A 386 6.03 -7.59 -6.62
N ARG A 387 6.06 -6.24 -6.62
CA ARG A 387 4.88 -5.41 -6.91
C ARG A 387 5.10 -4.50 -8.11
N ARG A 388 4.02 -4.22 -8.84
CA ARG A 388 3.97 -3.28 -9.97
C ARG A 388 2.76 -2.34 -9.85
N GLU A 389 2.83 -1.17 -10.45
CA GLU A 389 1.69 -0.25 -10.51
C GLU A 389 0.56 -0.83 -11.38
N SER A 390 0.91 -1.31 -12.57
CA SER A 390 -0.05 -1.86 -13.54
C SER A 390 0.63 -2.85 -14.49
N TYR A 391 -0.15 -3.42 -15.42
CA TYR A 391 0.36 -4.26 -16.51
C TYR A 391 1.45 -3.59 -17.36
N ALA A 392 1.51 -2.26 -17.35
CA ALA A 392 2.50 -1.49 -18.13
C ALA A 392 3.88 -1.42 -17.46
N HIS A 393 4.07 -2.06 -16.30
CA HIS A 393 5.28 -1.96 -15.50
C HIS A 393 5.83 -3.34 -15.13
N ALA A 394 7.14 -3.48 -15.12
CA ALA A 394 7.79 -4.65 -14.53
C ALA A 394 7.69 -4.60 -12.99
N PRO A 395 7.46 -5.74 -12.32
CA PRO A 395 7.46 -5.78 -10.86
C PRO A 395 8.88 -5.57 -10.31
N MET A 396 8.93 -5.04 -9.09
CA MET A 396 10.14 -4.83 -8.32
C MET A 396 9.86 -5.02 -6.82
N PRO A 397 10.88 -5.18 -5.97
CA PRO A 397 10.68 -5.23 -4.53
C PRO A 397 10.04 -3.94 -4.02
N ARG A 398 8.90 -4.05 -3.31
CA ARG A 398 8.13 -2.92 -2.74
C ARG A 398 7.55 -3.34 -1.39
N MET A 399 7.46 -2.40 -0.48
CA MET A 399 6.79 -2.58 0.82
C MET A 399 5.30 -2.88 0.66
N THR A 400 4.73 -3.51 1.71
CA THR A 400 3.29 -3.73 1.89
C THR A 400 2.75 -2.89 3.05
N ASN A 401 2.83 -3.36 4.29
CA ASN A 401 2.52 -2.57 5.48
C ASN A 401 3.71 -2.61 6.43
N THR A 402 4.55 -1.59 6.36
CA THR A 402 5.78 -1.51 7.16
C THR A 402 5.50 -0.86 8.51
N SER A 403 5.84 -1.54 9.60
CA SER A 403 5.55 -1.05 10.95
C SER A 403 6.60 -1.44 11.98
N MET A 404 6.70 -0.63 13.06
CA MET A 404 7.43 -0.99 14.26
C MET A 404 6.46 -1.63 15.25
N LEU A 405 6.88 -2.71 15.90
CA LEU A 405 6.10 -3.35 16.95
C LEU A 405 6.10 -2.47 18.21
N GLY A 406 5.02 -2.56 19.00
CA GLY A 406 4.92 -1.87 20.29
C GLY A 406 5.97 -2.34 21.28
N GLY A 407 6.42 -1.40 22.13
CA GLY A 407 7.27 -1.64 23.29
C GLY A 407 6.46 -1.67 24.58
N ASP A 408 7.15 -1.43 25.70
CA ASP A 408 6.58 -1.56 27.04
C ASP A 408 6.32 -0.19 27.73
N SER A 409 6.77 0.93 27.14
CA SER A 409 6.63 2.25 27.76
C SER A 409 5.20 2.78 27.66
N ASP A 410 4.71 3.47 28.69
CA ASP A 410 3.47 4.24 28.61
C ASP A 410 3.70 5.45 27.69
N PRO A 411 2.88 5.65 26.64
CA PRO A 411 3.00 6.80 25.74
C PRO A 411 2.99 8.16 26.46
N LYS A 412 2.26 8.25 27.57
CA LYS A 412 2.22 9.45 28.39
C LYS A 412 3.56 9.70 29.10
N GLU A 413 4.18 8.64 29.65
CA GLU A 413 5.50 8.73 30.26
C GLU A 413 6.57 9.13 29.25
N ILE A 414 6.47 8.64 27.99
CA ILE A 414 7.36 9.06 26.91
C ILE A 414 7.28 10.58 26.70
N LEU A 415 6.08 11.14 26.63
CA LEU A 415 5.89 12.59 26.45
C LEU A 415 6.33 13.38 27.69
N GLU A 416 6.03 12.89 28.89
CA GLU A 416 6.43 13.52 30.15
C GLU A 416 7.95 13.51 30.36
N SER A 417 8.68 12.54 29.78
CA SER A 417 10.14 12.46 29.86
C SER A 417 10.86 13.46 28.93
N LEU A 418 10.15 14.08 27.98
CA LEU A 418 10.71 15.05 27.05
C LEU A 418 10.96 16.39 27.77
N ASP A 419 12.22 16.66 28.14
CA ASP A 419 12.58 17.92 28.82
C ASP A 419 12.37 19.12 27.90
N ARG A 420 12.87 19.05 26.67
CA ARG A 420 12.70 20.08 25.64
C ARG A 420 12.75 19.45 24.24
N GLY A 421 11.74 19.71 23.41
CA GLY A 421 11.73 19.17 22.06
C GLY A 421 10.40 19.34 21.32
N ILE A 422 10.20 18.52 20.30
CA ILE A 422 9.00 18.52 19.45
C ILE A 422 8.22 17.23 19.67
N TYR A 423 6.92 17.35 19.83
CA TYR A 423 5.98 16.25 19.69
C TYR A 423 5.34 16.34 18.28
N ALA A 424 5.76 15.46 17.37
CA ALA A 424 5.26 15.38 16.02
C ALA A 424 4.11 14.37 15.94
N VAL A 425 2.90 14.87 15.77
CA VAL A 425 1.66 14.08 15.79
C VAL A 425 1.34 13.56 14.39
N ASN A 426 1.57 14.39 13.36
CA ASN A 426 1.19 14.04 12.00
C ASN A 426 2.16 14.65 10.97
N PHE A 427 2.22 14.02 9.78
CA PHE A 427 3.12 14.40 8.69
C PHE A 427 2.35 14.71 7.40
N GLY A 428 2.82 15.71 6.67
CA GLY A 428 2.28 16.08 5.36
C GLY A 428 2.91 15.30 4.21
N GLY A 429 4.15 14.84 4.39
CA GLY A 429 4.91 14.08 3.40
C GLY A 429 6.40 14.12 3.68
N GLY A 430 7.15 13.29 2.97
CA GLY A 430 8.61 13.21 3.08
C GLY A 430 9.22 12.51 1.88
N GLN A 431 10.55 12.48 1.86
CA GLN A 431 11.34 11.80 0.85
C GLN A 431 12.66 11.30 1.45
N VAL A 432 13.23 10.28 0.82
CA VAL A 432 14.51 9.69 1.21
C VAL A 432 15.46 9.61 0.01
N ASP A 433 16.73 9.84 0.25
CA ASP A 433 17.83 9.41 -0.60
C ASP A 433 18.27 8.01 -0.13
N ILE A 434 17.98 6.98 -0.90
CA ILE A 434 18.16 5.58 -0.51
C ILE A 434 19.64 5.23 -0.32
N THR A 435 20.54 5.85 -1.10
CA THR A 435 21.98 5.60 -1.06
C THR A 435 22.60 6.07 0.25
N SER A 436 22.28 7.28 0.67
CA SER A 436 22.77 7.87 1.93
C SER A 436 21.87 7.57 3.12
N GLY A 437 20.64 7.14 2.90
CA GLY A 437 19.61 6.98 3.92
C GLY A 437 19.08 8.31 4.48
N LYS A 438 19.47 9.45 3.91
CA LYS A 438 19.03 10.77 4.37
C LYS A 438 17.58 11.02 4.01
N PHE A 439 16.80 11.50 4.97
CA PHE A 439 15.39 11.81 4.79
C PHE A 439 15.07 13.25 5.21
N VAL A 440 13.97 13.75 4.67
CA VAL A 440 13.35 15.03 5.05
C VAL A 440 11.85 14.82 5.15
N PHE A 441 11.25 15.19 6.30
CA PHE A 441 9.81 15.12 6.55
C PHE A 441 9.28 16.45 7.04
N SER A 442 8.17 16.90 6.48
CA SER A 442 7.42 18.05 6.99
C SER A 442 6.25 17.58 7.84
N THR A 443 6.13 18.13 9.06
CA THR A 443 4.98 17.86 9.91
C THR A 443 3.76 18.66 9.44
N SER A 444 2.58 18.05 9.51
CA SER A 444 1.29 18.74 9.33
C SER A 444 0.65 19.13 10.67
N GLU A 445 1.08 18.50 11.75
CA GLU A 445 0.72 18.84 13.14
C GLU A 445 1.88 18.48 14.06
N ALA A 446 2.37 19.47 14.81
CA ALA A 446 3.41 19.29 15.82
C ALA A 446 3.26 20.30 16.96
N TYR A 447 3.87 20.00 18.09
CA TYR A 447 3.83 20.82 19.29
C TYR A 447 5.23 20.99 19.88
N TYR A 448 5.49 22.17 20.40
CA TYR A 448 6.65 22.42 21.25
C TYR A 448 6.35 21.94 22.69
N VAL A 449 7.28 21.17 23.22
CA VAL A 449 7.18 20.55 24.55
C VAL A 449 8.34 21.03 25.41
N GLU A 450 8.06 21.39 26.66
CA GLU A 450 9.05 21.72 27.67
C GLU A 450 8.65 21.13 29.04
N LYS A 451 9.60 20.46 29.68
CA LYS A 451 9.40 19.77 30.96
C LYS A 451 8.18 18.83 30.95
N GLY A 452 8.07 18.03 29.89
CA GLY A 452 6.98 17.07 29.72
C GLY A 452 5.61 17.69 29.43
N ARG A 453 5.52 18.99 29.16
CA ARG A 453 4.24 19.69 28.95
C ARG A 453 4.17 20.26 27.52
N ILE A 454 3.08 19.99 26.84
CA ILE A 454 2.76 20.63 25.57
C ILE A 454 2.45 22.11 25.84
N LEU A 455 3.20 23.02 25.21
CA LEU A 455 3.04 24.45 25.42
C LEU A 455 2.21 25.13 24.31
N TYR A 456 2.53 24.87 23.04
CA TYR A 456 1.83 25.47 21.90
C TYR A 456 2.05 24.64 20.63
N PRO A 457 1.12 24.69 19.65
CA PRO A 457 1.34 24.12 18.34
C PRO A 457 2.42 24.88 17.57
N VAL A 458 3.18 24.15 16.74
CA VAL A 458 4.21 24.73 15.86
C VAL A 458 3.96 24.39 14.41
N ARG A 459 4.33 25.32 13.54
CA ARG A 459 4.29 25.18 12.07
C ARG A 459 5.68 25.17 11.47
N GLY A 460 5.82 24.57 10.28
CA GLY A 460 7.08 24.54 9.55
C GLY A 460 8.13 23.61 10.16
N ALA A 461 7.76 22.77 11.11
CA ALA A 461 8.66 21.77 11.65
C ALA A 461 9.02 20.76 10.55
N THR A 462 10.30 20.66 10.24
CA THR A 462 10.85 19.72 9.26
C THR A 462 11.88 18.84 9.95
N LEU A 463 11.66 17.52 9.93
CA LEU A 463 12.56 16.55 10.52
C LEU A 463 13.57 16.08 9.47
N ILE A 464 14.85 16.16 9.79
CA ILE A 464 15.95 15.83 8.90
C ILE A 464 16.87 14.85 9.60
N GLY A 465 17.19 13.75 8.95
CA GLY A 465 18.06 12.71 9.54
C GLY A 465 18.54 11.69 8.52
N SER A 466 19.16 10.64 9.05
CA SER A 466 19.55 9.45 8.29
C SER A 466 18.89 8.22 8.95
N GLY A 467 18.24 7.38 8.15
CA GLY A 467 17.50 6.22 8.63
C GLY A 467 18.30 5.31 9.56
N PRO A 468 19.50 4.83 9.13
CA PRO A 468 20.34 4.00 9.99
C PRO A 468 20.76 4.68 11.29
N GLU A 469 20.94 6.01 11.30
CA GLU A 469 21.35 6.76 12.49
C GLU A 469 20.18 7.00 13.44
N VAL A 470 19.04 7.47 12.92
CA VAL A 470 17.87 7.85 13.74
C VAL A 470 17.33 6.69 14.54
N LEU A 471 17.25 5.50 13.94
CA LEU A 471 16.78 4.31 14.67
C LEU A 471 17.72 3.87 15.79
N THR A 472 19.02 4.19 15.73
CA THR A 472 19.95 3.91 16.85
C THR A 472 19.74 4.84 18.03
N LYS A 473 19.13 6.01 17.81
CA LYS A 473 18.83 7.03 18.83
C LYS A 473 17.43 6.90 19.43
N VAL A 474 16.70 5.85 19.11
CA VAL A 474 15.41 5.55 19.76
C VAL A 474 15.67 5.09 21.20
N SER A 475 15.19 5.86 22.17
CA SER A 475 15.39 5.63 23.60
C SER A 475 14.16 5.07 24.31
N MET A 476 12.95 5.31 23.78
CA MET A 476 11.71 4.77 24.32
C MET A 476 10.77 4.35 23.18
N VAL A 477 10.01 3.27 23.42
CA VAL A 477 9.00 2.73 22.48
C VAL A 477 7.72 2.43 23.26
N GLY A 478 6.63 3.03 22.84
CA GLY A 478 5.32 2.97 23.48
C GLY A 478 4.59 1.65 23.26
N SER A 479 3.63 1.38 24.14
CA SER A 479 2.73 0.22 24.05
C SER A 479 1.53 0.45 23.12
N ASP A 480 1.38 1.64 22.54
CA ASP A 480 0.25 2.14 21.77
C ASP A 480 0.41 1.99 20.23
N MET A 481 1.10 0.93 19.79
CA MET A 481 1.28 0.68 18.35
C MET A 481 -0.05 0.78 17.59
N ALA A 482 -0.08 1.64 16.60
CA ALA A 482 -1.21 1.82 15.72
C ALA A 482 -0.79 1.76 14.24
N LEU A 483 -1.68 1.26 13.40
CA LEU A 483 -1.53 1.36 11.95
C LEU A 483 -2.14 2.68 11.46
N ASP A 484 -1.65 3.19 10.33
CA ASP A 484 -2.22 4.38 9.67
C ASP A 484 -3.70 4.17 9.31
N SER A 485 -4.38 5.21 8.88
CA SER A 485 -5.80 5.14 8.49
C SER A 485 -6.04 4.51 7.10
N GLY A 486 -4.99 4.11 6.37
CA GLY A 486 -5.08 3.47 5.05
C GLY A 486 -5.00 4.45 3.88
N VAL A 487 -4.07 5.40 3.93
CA VAL A 487 -3.91 6.44 2.90
C VAL A 487 -2.57 6.37 2.15
N GLY A 488 -1.65 5.52 2.59
CA GLY A 488 -0.29 5.44 2.07
C GLY A 488 -0.22 5.12 0.58
N THR A 489 0.66 5.81 -0.13
CA THR A 489 1.04 5.53 -1.51
C THR A 489 2.55 5.67 -1.60
N CYS A 490 3.21 4.65 -2.10
CA CYS A 490 4.66 4.58 -2.24
C CYS A 490 5.06 4.80 -3.69
N GLY A 491 6.01 5.69 -3.94
CA GLY A 491 6.60 5.94 -5.27
C GLY A 491 8.00 5.37 -5.38
N LYS A 492 8.32 4.66 -6.47
CA LYS A 492 9.66 4.17 -6.82
C LYS A 492 9.75 3.97 -8.32
N ASP A 493 10.81 4.47 -8.95
CA ASP A 493 11.08 4.34 -10.39
C ASP A 493 9.87 4.71 -11.27
N GLY A 494 9.17 5.80 -10.91
CA GLY A 494 7.97 6.27 -11.62
C GLY A 494 6.71 5.44 -11.39
N GLN A 495 6.75 4.40 -10.56
CA GLN A 495 5.62 3.54 -10.23
C GLN A 495 5.05 3.86 -8.84
N SER A 496 3.73 3.90 -8.73
CA SER A 496 3.00 4.12 -7.48
C SER A 496 2.26 2.85 -7.03
N VAL A 497 2.42 2.44 -5.78
CA VAL A 497 1.65 1.32 -5.20
C VAL A 497 1.02 1.68 -3.86
N PRO A 498 -0.17 1.14 -3.54
CA PRO A 498 -0.79 1.31 -2.23
C PRO A 498 0.04 0.64 -1.13
N VAL A 499 0.26 1.33 -0.02
CA VAL A 499 1.00 0.81 1.15
C VAL A 499 0.29 1.19 2.45
N GLY A 500 0.66 0.54 3.53
CA GLY A 500 0.34 0.92 4.90
C GLY A 500 1.60 1.14 5.71
N VAL A 501 1.47 1.90 6.79
CA VAL A 501 2.53 2.11 7.78
C VAL A 501 1.98 1.96 9.18
N GLY A 502 2.88 1.78 10.15
CA GLY A 502 2.49 1.74 11.57
C GLY A 502 3.64 2.09 12.49
N LEU A 503 3.31 2.77 13.57
CA LEU A 503 4.28 3.18 14.59
C LEU A 503 3.61 3.16 15.96
N PRO A 504 4.29 2.76 17.06
CA PRO A 504 3.95 3.19 18.40
C PRO A 504 4.46 4.60 18.66
N THR A 505 4.07 5.24 19.75
CA THR A 505 4.77 6.44 20.21
C THR A 505 6.24 6.12 20.49
N ILE A 506 7.16 6.87 19.89
CA ILE A 506 8.61 6.70 20.13
C ILE A 506 9.29 8.01 20.49
N MET A 507 10.34 7.93 21.29
CA MET A 507 11.25 9.05 21.51
C MET A 507 12.58 8.83 20.79
N VAL A 508 13.00 9.83 20.04
CA VAL A 508 14.32 9.91 19.39
C VAL A 508 15.09 11.02 20.08
N GLU A 509 16.23 10.69 20.67
CA GLU A 509 17.03 11.61 21.52
C GLU A 509 17.56 12.82 20.78
N GLU A 510 17.97 12.62 19.53
CA GLU A 510 18.58 13.66 18.71
C GLU A 510 18.11 13.55 17.27
N LEU A 511 17.43 14.59 16.82
CA LEU A 511 17.02 14.75 15.44
C LEU A 511 17.17 16.22 15.03
N THR A 512 17.60 16.47 13.82
CA THR A 512 17.64 17.85 13.30
C THR A 512 16.22 18.28 12.95
N VAL A 513 15.80 19.37 13.57
CA VAL A 513 14.54 20.04 13.30
C VAL A 513 14.85 21.32 12.54
N GLY A 514 14.39 21.41 11.28
CA GLY A 514 14.34 22.65 10.53
C GLY A 514 13.10 23.42 10.93
N GLY A 515 13.24 24.74 11.06
CA GLY A 515 12.15 25.67 11.39
C GLY A 515 11.96 26.72 10.33
N THR A 516 10.92 27.53 10.47
CA THR A 516 10.65 28.73 9.65
C THR A 516 11.13 30.01 10.32
N ALA A 517 11.71 29.89 11.51
CA ALA A 517 12.26 31.02 12.26
C ALA A 517 13.73 31.26 11.94
#